data_b8869ee0cfa55eccf023bcf039cd46dc
#
_entry.id   b8869ee0cfa55eccf023bcf039cd46dc
#
_cell.length_a   1.000
_cell.length_b   1.000
_cell.length_c   1.000
_cell.angle_alpha   90.00
_cell.angle_beta   90.00
_cell.angle_gamma   90.00
#
_symmetry.space_group_name_H-M   'P 1'
#
loop_
_entity.id
_entity.type
_entity.pdbx_description
1 polymer ?
#
loop_
_entity_poly.entity_id
_entity_poly.type
_entity_poly.pdbx_seq_one_letter_code
_entity_poly.pdbx_strand_id
1 'polypeptide(L)'
;MNFMKEYNMTSPSRVALFGATSPIAQQISQQSKWRIDTYTRDHCDVLNPDHFQRLFLDKYDVLITLVGCNAAGGVEIEKQQPQDIQKTMSTNLTGNMMLIQKYMQQRDSGCIIVLTSRSSYRMTKQNLTYGISKNCLTNFLDQIRQHYPQYRIVEVAPCAIRNTPFQTKKYQPVIDRQVFTQNEVNKIIQEKWQDDLSYTPTDIAKQIIDTYNNHGQKVVLSKDGAPIITVKKY
;
A
#
# COMPACT_ATOMS: atom_id res chain seq x y z
N MET A 1 -28.84 3.78 -16.47
CA MET A 1 -28.20 2.83 -17.40
C MET A 1 -27.18 2.05 -16.60
N ASN A 2 -27.46 0.76 -16.31
CA ASN A 2 -26.64 -0.10 -15.43
C ASN A 2 -25.36 -0.52 -16.17
N PHE A 3 -24.21 0.09 -15.88
CA PHE A 3 -22.89 -0.30 -16.41
C PHE A 3 -22.13 -1.27 -15.49
N MET A 4 -22.84 -2.08 -14.71
CA MET A 4 -22.19 -3.24 -14.11
C MET A 4 -22.10 -4.36 -15.17
N LYS A 5 -21.05 -4.34 -15.99
CA LYS A 5 -20.60 -5.57 -16.62
C LYS A 5 -20.25 -6.54 -15.48
N GLU A 6 -21.04 -7.60 -15.33
CA GLU A 6 -20.66 -8.74 -14.50
C GLU A 6 -19.27 -9.19 -14.96
N TYR A 7 -18.27 -8.94 -14.12
CA TYR A 7 -16.95 -9.53 -14.30
C TYR A 7 -17.06 -11.03 -14.01
N ASN A 8 -17.48 -11.77 -15.03
CA ASN A 8 -17.56 -13.22 -14.99
C ASN A 8 -16.12 -13.76 -15.12
N MET A 9 -15.39 -13.83 -13.98
CA MET A 9 -13.99 -14.21 -13.91
C MET A 9 -13.85 -15.73 -13.87
N THR A 10 -14.03 -16.36 -15.03
CA THR A 10 -13.77 -17.81 -15.21
C THR A 10 -12.28 -18.13 -15.43
N SER A 11 -11.44 -17.15 -15.69
CA SER A 11 -9.99 -17.30 -15.85
C SER A 11 -9.21 -16.54 -14.75
N PRO A 12 -8.05 -17.05 -14.33
CA PRO A 12 -7.24 -16.34 -13.35
C PRO A 12 -6.79 -14.98 -13.90
N SER A 13 -7.06 -13.91 -13.14
CA SER A 13 -6.70 -12.53 -13.50
C SER A 13 -5.20 -12.38 -13.74
N ARG A 14 -4.84 -11.58 -14.75
CA ARG A 14 -3.45 -11.12 -14.94
C ARG A 14 -3.21 -9.91 -14.05
N VAL A 15 -2.18 -9.98 -13.24
CA VAL A 15 -1.89 -9.01 -12.20
C VAL A 15 -0.52 -8.38 -12.40
N ALA A 16 -0.44 -7.05 -12.41
CA ALA A 16 0.81 -6.31 -12.21
C ALA A 16 0.97 -5.99 -10.73
N LEU A 17 2.02 -6.50 -10.09
CA LEU A 17 2.27 -6.30 -8.67
C LEU A 17 3.55 -5.50 -8.44
N PHE A 18 3.39 -4.27 -7.95
CA PHE A 18 4.48 -3.35 -7.61
C PHE A 18 4.83 -3.41 -6.13
N GLY A 19 6.12 -3.28 -5.81
CA GLY A 19 6.65 -3.49 -4.46
C GLY A 19 6.90 -4.97 -4.17
N ALA A 20 7.34 -5.70 -5.18
CA ALA A 20 7.50 -7.17 -5.18
C ALA A 20 8.52 -7.72 -4.17
N THR A 21 9.43 -6.88 -3.65
CA THR A 21 10.35 -7.27 -2.56
C THR A 21 9.67 -7.34 -1.20
N SER A 22 8.40 -6.95 -1.11
CA SER A 22 7.63 -7.04 0.14
C SER A 22 7.30 -8.50 0.48
N PRO A 23 7.41 -8.91 1.76
CA PRO A 23 6.91 -10.21 2.20
C PRO A 23 5.41 -10.42 1.91
N ILE A 24 4.62 -9.35 1.86
CA ILE A 24 3.21 -9.41 1.45
C ILE A 24 3.08 -9.85 -0.02
N ALA A 25 3.92 -9.32 -0.91
CA ALA A 25 3.92 -9.70 -2.32
C ALA A 25 4.20 -11.18 -2.51
N GLN A 26 5.17 -11.73 -1.77
CA GLN A 26 5.49 -13.15 -1.78
C GLN A 26 4.28 -14.00 -1.34
N GLN A 27 3.60 -13.57 -0.28
CA GLN A 27 2.40 -14.27 0.21
C GLN A 27 1.22 -14.18 -0.76
N ILE A 28 1.02 -13.05 -1.44
CA ILE A 28 0.00 -12.93 -2.50
C ILE A 28 0.30 -13.94 -3.62
N SER A 29 1.56 -14.04 -4.06
CA SER A 29 1.96 -14.96 -5.12
C SER A 29 1.78 -16.43 -4.72
N GLN A 30 1.94 -16.77 -3.45
CA GLN A 30 1.77 -18.14 -2.94
C GLN A 30 0.30 -18.53 -2.73
N GLN A 31 -0.55 -17.60 -2.31
CA GLN A 31 -1.92 -17.88 -1.88
C GLN A 31 -2.96 -17.66 -2.98
N SER A 32 -2.66 -16.86 -4.00
CA SER A 32 -3.61 -16.57 -5.07
C SER A 32 -3.44 -17.56 -6.25
N LYS A 33 -4.51 -17.67 -7.04
CA LYS A 33 -4.49 -18.37 -8.35
C LYS A 33 -4.24 -17.42 -9.52
N TRP A 34 -3.80 -16.19 -9.24
CA TRP A 34 -3.59 -15.14 -10.24
C TRP A 34 -2.30 -15.40 -11.06
N ARG A 35 -2.29 -14.88 -12.27
CA ARG A 35 -1.07 -14.81 -13.10
C ARG A 35 -0.38 -13.49 -12.79
N ILE A 36 0.67 -13.51 -11.96
CA ILE A 36 1.29 -12.31 -11.40
C ILE A 36 2.62 -12.04 -12.08
N ASP A 37 2.75 -10.87 -12.70
CA ASP A 37 4.04 -10.28 -13.08
C ASP A 37 4.46 -9.29 -11.98
N THR A 38 5.65 -9.48 -11.44
CA THR A 38 6.16 -8.72 -10.30
C THR A 38 7.11 -7.60 -10.73
N TYR A 39 6.96 -6.43 -10.13
CA TYR A 39 7.79 -5.25 -10.39
C TYR A 39 8.53 -4.83 -9.11
N THR A 40 9.86 -4.92 -9.14
CA THR A 40 10.75 -4.36 -8.12
C THR A 40 11.12 -2.93 -8.47
N ARG A 41 11.90 -2.26 -7.61
CA ARG A 41 12.41 -0.92 -7.89
C ARG A 41 13.30 -0.89 -9.16
N ASP A 42 14.05 -1.95 -9.42
CA ASP A 42 14.93 -2.03 -10.60
C ASP A 42 14.12 -2.09 -11.90
N HIS A 43 12.92 -2.67 -11.85
CA HIS A 43 12.00 -2.70 -12.98
C HIS A 43 11.22 -1.38 -13.14
N CYS A 44 10.80 -0.78 -12.02
CA CYS A 44 10.09 0.48 -11.99
C CYS A 44 10.29 1.20 -10.65
N ASP A 45 11.24 2.13 -10.62
CA ASP A 45 11.32 3.09 -9.50
C ASP A 45 10.26 4.17 -9.70
N VAL A 46 9.31 4.24 -8.79
CA VAL A 46 8.22 5.21 -8.82
C VAL A 46 8.67 6.67 -8.65
N LEU A 47 9.94 6.89 -8.31
CA LEU A 47 10.57 8.21 -8.27
C LEU A 47 11.30 8.57 -9.58
N ASN A 48 11.37 7.64 -10.54
CA ASN A 48 12.02 7.87 -11.83
C ASN A 48 10.97 7.93 -12.96
N PRO A 49 10.70 9.14 -13.53
CA PRO A 49 9.71 9.30 -14.59
C PRO A 49 10.00 8.45 -15.84
N ASP A 50 11.26 8.21 -16.18
CA ASP A 50 11.64 7.45 -17.38
C ASP A 50 11.21 5.98 -17.32
N HIS A 51 11.11 5.42 -16.09
CA HIS A 51 10.63 4.07 -15.93
C HIS A 51 9.16 3.93 -16.33
N PHE A 52 8.35 4.98 -16.16
CA PHE A 52 6.94 4.96 -16.58
C PHE A 52 6.75 4.96 -18.10
N GLN A 53 7.70 5.51 -18.87
CA GLN A 53 7.63 5.50 -20.34
C GLN A 53 7.70 4.07 -20.88
N ARG A 54 8.46 3.18 -20.22
CA ARG A 54 8.68 1.79 -20.62
C ARG A 54 7.68 0.81 -20.00
N LEU A 55 6.70 1.32 -19.24
CA LEU A 55 5.76 0.49 -18.52
C LEU A 55 4.51 0.25 -19.36
N PHE A 56 4.23 -1.01 -19.69
CA PHE A 56 3.06 -1.46 -20.43
C PHE A 56 2.15 -2.25 -19.49
N LEU A 57 0.98 -1.69 -19.18
CA LEU A 57 0.01 -2.23 -18.22
C LEU A 57 -1.32 -2.65 -18.87
N ASP A 58 -1.47 -2.49 -20.16
CA ASP A 58 -2.67 -2.79 -20.94
C ASP A 58 -3.13 -4.25 -20.85
N LYS A 59 -2.18 -5.17 -20.66
CA LYS A 59 -2.44 -6.62 -20.56
C LYS A 59 -2.92 -7.09 -19.18
N TYR A 60 -2.92 -6.22 -18.13
CA TYR A 60 -3.27 -6.63 -16.76
C TYR A 60 -4.69 -6.23 -16.39
N ASP A 61 -5.44 -7.18 -15.84
CA ASP A 61 -6.78 -6.95 -15.32
C ASP A 61 -6.76 -6.26 -13.97
N VAL A 62 -5.66 -6.45 -13.22
CA VAL A 62 -5.48 -5.95 -11.86
C VAL A 62 -4.11 -5.28 -11.72
N LEU A 63 -4.10 -4.07 -11.17
CA LEU A 63 -2.92 -3.40 -10.64
C LEU A 63 -2.90 -3.56 -9.13
N ILE A 64 -1.82 -4.10 -8.56
CA ILE A 64 -1.57 -4.11 -7.12
C ILE A 64 -0.36 -3.23 -6.82
N THR A 65 -0.52 -2.23 -5.95
CA THR A 65 0.60 -1.45 -5.46
C THR A 65 0.78 -1.60 -3.95
N LEU A 66 1.93 -2.16 -3.58
CA LEU A 66 2.44 -2.27 -2.21
C LEU A 66 3.56 -1.26 -1.96
N VAL A 67 3.73 -0.30 -2.88
CA VAL A 67 4.80 0.70 -2.83
C VAL A 67 4.60 1.64 -1.65
N GLY A 68 5.66 1.79 -0.86
CA GLY A 68 5.66 2.72 0.26
C GLY A 68 6.94 2.70 1.06
N CYS A 69 7.21 3.83 1.70
CA CYS A 69 8.33 3.99 2.64
C CYS A 69 7.93 4.91 3.81
N ASN A 70 8.73 4.89 4.85
CA ASN A 70 8.72 5.89 5.92
C ASN A 70 10.17 6.39 6.12
N ALA A 71 10.65 7.19 5.19
CA ALA A 71 12.01 7.73 5.24
C ALA A 71 12.17 8.75 6.38
N ALA A 72 11.09 9.38 6.82
CA ALA A 72 11.08 10.32 7.95
C ALA A 72 11.33 9.66 9.31
N GLY A 73 11.38 8.32 9.38
CA GLY A 73 12.00 7.58 10.47
C GLY A 73 11.14 7.34 11.71
N GLY A 74 9.86 7.64 11.72
CA GLY A 74 9.01 7.40 12.89
C GLY A 74 9.39 8.22 14.11
N VAL A 75 9.88 9.45 13.89
CA VAL A 75 10.17 10.48 14.91
C VAL A 75 9.22 11.67 14.75
N GLU A 76 9.21 12.56 15.74
CA GLU A 76 8.41 13.78 15.73
C GLU A 76 8.86 14.72 14.60
N ILE A 77 7.93 15.56 14.12
CA ILE A 77 8.11 16.36 12.90
C ILE A 77 9.34 17.28 12.97
N GLU A 78 9.62 17.84 14.12
CA GLU A 78 10.76 18.75 14.34
C GLU A 78 12.13 18.04 14.24
N LYS A 79 12.14 16.71 14.30
CA LYS A 79 13.35 15.88 14.17
C LYS A 79 13.52 15.27 12.78
N GLN A 80 12.55 15.49 11.89
CA GLN A 80 12.59 14.96 10.52
C GLN A 80 13.42 15.86 9.62
N GLN A 81 14.13 15.27 8.66
CA GLN A 81 14.86 16.02 7.65
C GLN A 81 13.95 16.33 6.45
N PRO A 82 14.08 17.52 5.82
CA PRO A 82 13.26 17.89 4.67
C PRO A 82 13.30 16.87 3.52
N GLN A 83 14.46 16.30 3.21
CA GLN A 83 14.62 15.27 2.17
C GLN A 83 13.90 13.96 2.52
N ASP A 84 13.79 13.59 3.80
CA ASP A 84 13.08 12.40 4.24
C ASP A 84 11.56 12.60 4.15
N ILE A 85 11.10 13.82 4.48
CA ILE A 85 9.70 14.23 4.29
C ILE A 85 9.36 14.15 2.80
N GLN A 86 10.16 14.78 1.95
CA GLN A 86 9.98 14.77 0.50
C GLN A 86 9.96 13.35 -0.05
N LYS A 87 10.93 12.50 0.32
CA LYS A 87 11.01 11.12 -0.13
C LYS A 87 9.77 10.32 0.29
N THR A 88 9.30 10.51 1.54
CA THR A 88 8.09 9.83 2.03
C THR A 88 6.87 10.24 1.23
N MET A 89 6.66 11.54 1.02
CA MET A 89 5.54 12.07 0.24
C MET A 89 5.61 11.62 -1.22
N SER A 90 6.76 11.76 -1.86
CA SER A 90 6.94 11.40 -3.26
C SER A 90 6.73 9.90 -3.49
N THR A 91 7.25 9.02 -2.62
CA THR A 91 7.08 7.57 -2.79
C THR A 91 5.64 7.14 -2.51
N ASN A 92 5.06 7.61 -1.39
CA ASN A 92 3.77 7.08 -0.92
C ASN A 92 2.58 7.67 -1.66
N LEU A 93 2.66 8.92 -2.08
CA LEU A 93 1.58 9.61 -2.77
C LEU A 93 1.85 9.71 -4.26
N THR A 94 2.81 10.54 -4.68
CA THR A 94 3.03 10.85 -6.10
C THR A 94 3.34 9.60 -6.92
N GLY A 95 4.23 8.72 -6.42
CA GLY A 95 4.58 7.48 -7.11
C GLY A 95 3.39 6.53 -7.29
N ASN A 96 2.54 6.40 -6.29
CA ASN A 96 1.31 5.61 -6.42
C ASN A 96 0.29 6.26 -7.37
N MET A 97 0.15 7.59 -7.32
CA MET A 97 -0.71 8.32 -8.27
C MET A 97 -0.24 8.10 -9.72
N MET A 98 1.06 8.17 -9.98
CA MET A 98 1.63 7.94 -11.32
C MET A 98 1.41 6.50 -11.81
N LEU A 99 1.55 5.49 -10.95
CA LEU A 99 1.24 4.09 -11.28
C LEU A 99 -0.24 3.92 -11.66
N ILE A 100 -1.13 4.48 -10.85
CA ILE A 100 -2.57 4.44 -11.10
C ILE A 100 -2.91 5.18 -12.40
N GLN A 101 -2.37 6.38 -12.59
CA GLN A 101 -2.55 7.15 -13.82
C GLN A 101 -2.10 6.36 -15.04
N LYS A 102 -0.90 5.76 -15.00
CA LYS A 102 -0.37 4.96 -16.10
C LYS A 102 -1.25 3.76 -16.43
N TYR A 103 -1.78 3.08 -15.43
CA TYR A 103 -2.73 1.98 -15.61
C TYR A 103 -4.02 2.46 -16.28
N MET A 104 -4.59 3.56 -15.79
CA MET A 104 -5.83 4.14 -16.35
C MET A 104 -5.65 4.69 -17.76
N GLN A 105 -4.47 5.18 -18.15
CA GLN A 105 -4.17 5.61 -19.51
C GLN A 105 -4.12 4.47 -20.53
N GLN A 106 -3.87 3.25 -20.08
CA GLN A 106 -3.68 2.07 -20.93
C GLN A 106 -4.85 1.08 -20.87
N ARG A 107 -5.82 1.33 -19.99
CA ARG A 107 -7.00 0.48 -19.82
C ARG A 107 -8.24 1.34 -19.61
N ASP A 108 -9.35 0.96 -20.20
CA ASP A 108 -10.63 1.64 -20.03
C ASP A 108 -11.37 1.20 -18.77
N SER A 109 -10.98 0.07 -18.18
CA SER A 109 -11.56 -0.50 -16.96
C SER A 109 -10.60 -1.49 -16.30
N GLY A 110 -10.82 -1.80 -15.03
CA GLY A 110 -10.00 -2.78 -14.32
C GLY A 110 -10.13 -2.69 -12.81
N CYS A 111 -9.28 -3.43 -12.11
CA CYS A 111 -9.20 -3.38 -10.66
C CYS A 111 -7.86 -2.81 -10.20
N ILE A 112 -7.89 -1.89 -9.25
CA ILE A 112 -6.70 -1.26 -8.64
C ILE A 112 -6.74 -1.55 -7.16
N ILE A 113 -5.73 -2.27 -6.65
CA ILE A 113 -5.58 -2.63 -5.24
C ILE A 113 -4.41 -1.87 -4.65
N VAL A 114 -4.66 -1.11 -3.59
CA VAL A 114 -3.65 -0.23 -2.98
C VAL A 114 -3.50 -0.55 -1.50
N LEU A 115 -2.26 -0.75 -1.08
CA LEU A 115 -1.92 -0.87 0.34
C LEU A 115 -1.71 0.54 0.92
N THR A 116 -2.67 1.01 1.70
CA THR A 116 -2.55 2.24 2.47
C THR A 116 -2.03 1.96 3.89
N SER A 117 -2.63 2.51 4.91
CA SER A 117 -2.27 2.23 6.30
C SER A 117 -3.40 2.70 7.23
N ARG A 118 -3.56 2.05 8.38
CA ARG A 118 -4.38 2.62 9.46
C ARG A 118 -3.92 4.02 9.88
N SER A 119 -2.64 4.34 9.67
CA SER A 119 -2.12 5.70 9.89
C SER A 119 -2.78 6.76 9.02
N SER A 120 -3.47 6.40 7.93
CA SER A 120 -4.32 7.32 7.16
C SER A 120 -5.47 7.89 8.00
N TYR A 121 -5.92 7.14 8.99
CA TYR A 121 -7.10 7.46 9.82
C TYR A 121 -6.74 7.82 11.26
N ARG A 122 -5.59 7.35 11.75
CA ARG A 122 -5.13 7.56 13.13
C ARG A 122 -3.62 7.81 13.16
N MET A 123 -3.26 9.07 13.08
CA MET A 123 -1.88 9.52 13.12
C MET A 123 -1.37 9.64 14.56
N THR A 124 -0.06 9.48 14.74
CA THR A 124 0.66 9.80 15.98
C THR A 124 1.74 10.83 15.68
N LYS A 125 2.27 11.49 16.71
CA LYS A 125 3.35 12.46 16.55
C LYS A 125 4.55 11.88 15.78
N GLN A 126 4.91 10.62 16.04
CA GLN A 126 6.07 9.94 15.46
C GLN A 126 5.85 9.43 14.03
N ASN A 127 4.62 9.47 13.51
CA ASN A 127 4.36 9.03 12.16
C ASN A 127 3.53 10.04 11.33
N LEU A 128 3.61 11.31 11.71
CA LEU A 128 2.78 12.37 11.12
C LEU A 128 2.96 12.46 9.60
N THR A 129 4.19 12.62 9.11
CA THR A 129 4.48 12.69 7.67
C THR A 129 4.02 11.44 6.92
N TYR A 130 4.31 10.26 7.48
CA TYR A 130 3.86 9.00 6.89
C TYR A 130 2.32 8.91 6.88
N GLY A 131 1.68 9.26 7.99
CA GLY A 131 0.22 9.25 8.11
C GLY A 131 -0.44 10.20 7.12
N ILE A 132 0.08 11.43 6.97
CA ILE A 132 -0.40 12.40 6.00
C ILE A 132 -0.25 11.85 4.58
N SER A 133 0.92 11.30 4.21
CA SER A 133 1.12 10.74 2.88
C SER A 133 0.13 9.63 2.53
N LYS A 134 -0.19 8.76 3.49
CA LYS A 134 -1.17 7.69 3.31
C LYS A 134 -2.63 8.19 3.38
N ASN A 135 -2.92 9.24 4.15
CA ASN A 135 -4.24 9.88 4.17
C ASN A 135 -4.53 10.57 2.82
N CYS A 136 -3.57 11.32 2.27
CA CYS A 136 -3.71 11.92 0.95
C CYS A 136 -3.94 10.85 -0.14
N LEU A 137 -3.23 9.72 -0.07
CA LEU A 137 -3.46 8.60 -0.98
C LEU A 137 -4.87 8.01 -0.82
N THR A 138 -5.34 7.80 0.41
CA THR A 138 -6.72 7.35 0.68
C THR A 138 -7.76 8.31 0.08
N ASN A 139 -7.59 9.63 0.28
CA ASN A 139 -8.48 10.63 -0.30
C ASN A 139 -8.45 10.61 -1.85
N PHE A 140 -7.26 10.46 -2.44
CA PHE A 140 -7.13 10.30 -3.89
C PHE A 140 -7.90 9.07 -4.40
N LEU A 141 -7.79 7.93 -3.72
CA LEU A 141 -8.53 6.71 -4.08
C LEU A 141 -10.05 6.89 -3.96
N ASP A 142 -10.51 7.63 -2.96
CA ASP A 142 -11.94 7.95 -2.79
C ASP A 142 -12.44 8.82 -3.95
N GLN A 143 -11.65 9.78 -4.44
CA GLN A 143 -11.99 10.57 -5.63
C GLN A 143 -12.00 9.72 -6.91
N ILE A 144 -11.03 8.80 -7.08
CA ILE A 144 -11.04 7.87 -8.23
C ILE A 144 -12.31 7.01 -8.22
N ARG A 145 -12.73 6.47 -7.06
CA ARG A 145 -13.99 5.70 -6.93
C ARG A 145 -15.20 6.50 -7.36
N GLN A 146 -15.25 7.77 -7.01
CA GLN A 146 -16.39 8.65 -7.30
C GLN A 146 -16.46 9.05 -8.76
N HIS A 147 -15.33 9.38 -9.38
CA HIS A 147 -15.29 9.97 -10.72
C HIS A 147 -15.04 8.96 -11.85
N TYR A 148 -14.54 7.76 -11.52
CA TYR A 148 -14.15 6.72 -12.47
C TYR A 148 -14.78 5.37 -12.11
N PRO A 149 -16.13 5.24 -12.17
CA PRO A 149 -16.84 4.04 -11.71
C PRO A 149 -16.52 2.77 -12.52
N GLN A 150 -15.91 2.90 -13.69
CA GLN A 150 -15.43 1.78 -14.48
C GLN A 150 -14.22 1.07 -13.87
N TYR A 151 -13.54 1.70 -12.90
CA TYR A 151 -12.45 1.05 -12.16
C TYR A 151 -12.91 0.64 -10.77
N ARG A 152 -12.65 -0.61 -10.46
CA ARG A 152 -12.84 -1.10 -9.10
C ARG A 152 -11.62 -0.76 -8.25
N ILE A 153 -11.78 0.09 -7.26
CA ILE A 153 -10.70 0.48 -6.36
C ILE A 153 -10.83 -0.28 -5.04
N VAL A 154 -9.83 -1.09 -4.72
CA VAL A 154 -9.71 -1.81 -3.46
C VAL A 154 -8.63 -1.17 -2.61
N GLU A 155 -8.97 -0.73 -1.42
CA GLU A 155 -8.03 -0.21 -0.44
C GLU A 155 -7.91 -1.17 0.73
N VAL A 156 -6.68 -1.55 1.07
CA VAL A 156 -6.38 -2.31 2.29
C VAL A 156 -5.49 -1.45 3.17
N ALA A 157 -6.01 -1.09 4.36
CA ALA A 157 -5.35 -0.20 5.31
C ALA A 157 -4.96 -0.96 6.59
N PRO A 158 -3.81 -1.66 6.60
CA PRO A 158 -3.38 -2.44 7.75
C PRO A 158 -2.91 -1.55 8.90
N CYS A 159 -3.00 -2.09 10.11
CA CYS A 159 -2.20 -1.61 11.24
C CYS A 159 -0.74 -2.12 11.14
N ALA A 160 -0.05 -2.31 12.25
CA ALA A 160 1.32 -2.83 12.22
C ALA A 160 1.36 -4.24 11.61
N ILE A 161 2.36 -4.49 10.75
CA ILE A 161 2.59 -5.78 10.13
C ILE A 161 3.88 -6.33 10.69
N ARG A 162 3.80 -7.45 11.41
CA ARG A 162 4.98 -8.13 12.01
C ARG A 162 5.88 -8.67 10.90
N ASN A 163 7.14 -8.88 11.27
CA ASN A 163 8.12 -9.60 10.45
C ASN A 163 8.30 -8.98 9.05
N THR A 164 8.22 -7.65 8.95
CA THR A 164 8.51 -6.94 7.71
C THR A 164 9.75 -6.07 7.86
N PRO A 165 10.62 -6.00 6.84
CA PRO A 165 11.75 -5.07 6.83
C PRO A 165 11.31 -3.60 6.95
N PHE A 166 10.07 -3.29 6.64
CA PHE A 166 9.52 -1.94 6.79
C PHE A 166 9.59 -1.43 8.24
N GLN A 167 9.36 -2.31 9.21
CA GLN A 167 9.39 -1.93 10.63
C GLN A 167 10.79 -1.61 11.14
N THR A 168 11.82 -2.27 10.63
CA THR A 168 13.21 -2.01 10.98
C THR A 168 13.82 -0.88 10.14
N LYS A 169 13.64 -0.93 8.82
CA LYS A 169 14.21 0.05 7.88
C LYS A 169 13.73 1.49 8.11
N LYS A 170 12.51 1.70 8.62
CA LYS A 170 12.01 3.05 8.89
C LYS A 170 12.81 3.80 9.97
N TYR A 171 13.47 3.07 10.88
CA TYR A 171 14.29 3.67 11.92
C TYR A 171 15.76 3.82 11.53
N GLN A 172 16.20 3.20 10.42
CA GLN A 172 17.61 3.28 10.00
C GLN A 172 18.11 4.72 9.85
N PRO A 173 17.37 5.66 9.20
CA PRO A 173 17.84 7.03 9.07
C PRO A 173 18.07 7.75 10.41
N VAL A 174 17.32 7.40 11.44
CA VAL A 174 17.49 8.03 12.77
C VAL A 174 18.56 7.35 13.61
N ILE A 175 18.84 6.08 13.36
CA ILE A 175 20.00 5.38 13.91
C ILE A 175 21.27 5.96 13.29
N ASP A 176 21.35 6.08 11.98
CA ASP A 176 22.49 6.61 11.24
C ASP A 176 22.83 8.05 11.66
N ARG A 177 21.82 8.82 12.07
CA ARG A 177 21.99 10.20 12.58
C ARG A 177 22.15 10.28 14.10
N GLN A 178 22.24 9.13 14.77
CA GLN A 178 22.41 9.05 16.23
C GLN A 178 21.28 9.70 17.05
N VAL A 179 20.07 9.81 16.46
CA VAL A 179 18.88 10.30 17.18
C VAL A 179 18.36 9.23 18.14
N PHE A 180 18.46 7.96 17.74
CA PHE A 180 18.22 6.78 18.57
C PHE A 180 19.35 5.78 18.39
N THR A 181 19.65 5.07 19.48
CA THR A 181 20.51 3.88 19.45
C THR A 181 19.75 2.68 18.89
N GLN A 182 20.47 1.67 18.39
CA GLN A 182 19.86 0.41 17.96
C GLN A 182 19.05 -0.26 19.08
N ASN A 183 19.53 -0.16 20.33
CA ASN A 183 18.84 -0.75 21.49
C ASN A 183 17.52 -0.05 21.79
N GLU A 184 17.46 1.28 21.73
CA GLU A 184 16.21 2.04 21.87
C GLU A 184 15.21 1.70 20.78
N VAL A 185 15.67 1.59 19.54
CA VAL A 185 14.82 1.16 18.42
C VAL A 185 14.29 -0.25 18.63
N ASN A 186 15.14 -1.19 19.02
CA ASN A 186 14.72 -2.56 19.32
C ASN A 186 13.64 -2.60 20.42
N LYS A 187 13.81 -1.80 21.49
CA LYS A 187 12.82 -1.66 22.56
C LYS A 187 11.48 -1.11 22.03
N ILE A 188 11.52 -0.03 21.24
CA ILE A 188 10.31 0.55 20.60
C ILE A 188 9.60 -0.48 19.73
N ILE A 189 10.35 -1.29 18.98
CA ILE A 189 9.78 -2.33 18.12
C ILE A 189 9.15 -3.42 18.96
N GLN A 190 9.83 -3.90 20.01
CA GLN A 190 9.32 -4.94 20.89
C GLN A 190 8.05 -4.50 21.64
N GLU A 191 8.02 -3.28 22.19
CA GLU A 191 6.83 -2.72 22.85
C GLU A 191 5.63 -2.65 21.90
N LYS A 192 5.85 -2.29 20.62
CA LYS A 192 4.79 -2.29 19.61
C LYS A 192 4.31 -3.70 19.24
N TRP A 193 5.15 -4.72 19.39
CA TRP A 193 4.81 -6.11 19.07
C TRP A 193 4.18 -6.87 20.23
N GLN A 194 4.38 -6.40 21.47
CA GLN A 194 3.69 -6.94 22.66
C GLN A 194 2.19 -6.61 22.66
N ASP A 195 1.79 -5.55 21.95
CA ASP A 195 0.39 -5.35 21.61
C ASP A 195 -0.02 -6.47 20.63
N ASP A 196 -0.77 -7.46 21.08
CA ASP A 196 -1.20 -8.73 20.42
C ASP A 196 -1.94 -8.60 19.06
N LEU A 197 -1.91 -7.45 18.43
CA LEU A 197 -2.82 -6.99 17.40
C LEU A 197 -2.09 -6.57 16.11
N SER A 198 -0.93 -7.18 15.83
CA SER A 198 -0.23 -6.99 14.56
C SER A 198 -0.49 -8.15 13.61
N TYR A 199 -0.81 -7.80 12.38
CA TYR A 199 -1.01 -8.75 11.29
C TYR A 199 0.33 -9.29 10.78
N THR A 200 0.32 -10.52 10.25
CA THR A 200 1.44 -11.07 9.48
C THR A 200 1.30 -10.70 8.01
N PRO A 201 2.38 -10.81 7.19
CA PRO A 201 2.27 -10.68 5.74
C PRO A 201 1.24 -11.64 5.13
N THR A 202 1.11 -12.84 5.69
CA THR A 202 0.13 -13.87 5.32
C THR A 202 -1.31 -13.37 5.51
N ASP A 203 -1.59 -12.74 6.66
CA ASP A 203 -2.93 -12.21 6.95
C ASP A 203 -3.30 -11.07 5.99
N ILE A 204 -2.35 -10.18 5.69
CA ILE A 204 -2.59 -9.07 4.75
C ILE A 204 -2.81 -9.59 3.33
N ALA A 205 -2.02 -10.57 2.89
CA ALA A 205 -2.20 -11.18 1.58
C ALA A 205 -3.58 -11.82 1.46
N LYS A 206 -4.00 -12.57 2.49
CA LYS A 206 -5.35 -13.15 2.57
C LYS A 206 -6.43 -12.07 2.50
N GLN A 207 -6.31 -10.98 3.28
CA GLN A 207 -7.27 -9.87 3.24
C GLN A 207 -7.37 -9.21 1.85
N ILE A 208 -6.26 -9.05 1.15
CA ILE A 208 -6.24 -8.52 -0.22
C ILE A 208 -7.03 -9.46 -1.15
N ILE A 209 -6.73 -10.76 -1.11
CA ILE A 209 -7.37 -11.77 -1.95
C ILE A 209 -8.86 -11.88 -1.63
N ASP A 210 -9.22 -11.99 -0.35
CA ASP A 210 -10.61 -12.12 0.10
C ASP A 210 -11.43 -10.87 -0.25
N THR A 211 -10.87 -9.66 -0.05
CA THR A 211 -11.53 -8.41 -0.41
C THR A 211 -11.76 -8.32 -1.92
N TYR A 212 -10.79 -8.77 -2.71
CA TYR A 212 -10.94 -8.84 -4.15
C TYR A 212 -12.02 -9.83 -4.55
N ASN A 213 -11.97 -11.07 -4.06
CA ASN A 213 -12.92 -12.14 -4.42
C ASN A 213 -14.36 -11.82 -3.99
N ASN A 214 -14.53 -11.16 -2.84
CA ASN A 214 -15.86 -10.80 -2.30
C ASN A 214 -16.36 -9.43 -2.78
N HIS A 215 -15.78 -8.87 -3.85
CA HIS A 215 -16.16 -7.57 -4.41
C HIS A 215 -16.13 -6.41 -3.40
N GLY A 216 -15.37 -6.53 -2.32
CA GLY A 216 -15.13 -5.46 -1.36
C GLY A 216 -14.32 -4.31 -1.97
N GLN A 217 -14.54 -3.09 -1.46
CA GLN A 217 -13.83 -1.90 -1.95
C GLN A 217 -12.83 -1.34 -0.94
N LYS A 218 -13.10 -1.49 0.36
CA LYS A 218 -12.24 -0.90 1.40
C LYS A 218 -12.23 -1.77 2.65
N VAL A 219 -11.04 -2.10 3.14
CA VAL A 219 -10.83 -2.79 4.41
C VAL A 219 -9.84 -2.00 5.25
N VAL A 220 -10.28 -1.52 6.40
CA VAL A 220 -9.41 -0.94 7.43
C VAL A 220 -9.25 -1.98 8.53
N LEU A 221 -8.02 -2.43 8.76
CA LEU A 221 -7.74 -3.42 9.78
C LEU A 221 -7.50 -2.72 11.11
N SER A 222 -8.39 -2.95 12.07
CA SER A 222 -8.29 -2.39 13.41
C SER A 222 -7.37 -3.21 14.32
N LYS A 223 -6.99 -2.63 15.45
CA LYS A 223 -6.23 -3.34 16.49
C LYS A 223 -7.02 -4.52 17.09
N ASP A 224 -8.33 -4.48 17.03
CA ASP A 224 -9.22 -5.41 17.73
C ASP A 224 -9.57 -6.65 16.89
N GLY A 225 -8.81 -6.87 15.80
CA GLY A 225 -8.96 -8.07 14.95
C GLY A 225 -10.22 -8.08 14.06
N ALA A 226 -11.17 -7.19 14.29
CA ALA A 226 -12.34 -7.05 13.44
C ALA A 226 -12.02 -6.12 12.25
N PRO A 227 -12.19 -6.56 11.01
CA PRO A 227 -12.08 -5.66 9.87
C PRO A 227 -13.22 -4.65 9.94
N ILE A 228 -12.90 -3.36 9.99
CA ILE A 228 -13.89 -2.32 9.75
C ILE A 228 -14.12 -2.31 8.23
N ILE A 229 -15.05 -3.13 7.77
CA ILE A 229 -15.46 -3.14 6.37
C ILE A 229 -16.37 -1.94 6.17
N THR A 230 -15.81 -0.87 5.62
CA THR A 230 -16.64 0.22 5.12
C THR A 230 -17.01 -0.11 3.67
N VAL A 231 -18.06 -0.90 3.49
CA VAL A 231 -18.71 -1.04 2.18
C VAL A 231 -19.49 0.26 1.96
N LYS A 232 -18.87 1.25 1.33
CA LYS A 232 -19.64 2.33 0.72
C LYS A 232 -20.16 1.79 -0.61
N LYS A 233 -21.44 1.36 -0.63
CA LYS A 233 -22.21 1.29 -1.87
C LYS A 233 -22.49 2.75 -2.28
N TYR A 234 -21.94 3.18 -3.40
CA TYR A 234 -22.39 4.35 -4.12
C TYR A 234 -23.40 3.91 -5.19
#